data_21fef60671f4269e35f0ac3e008d2b6d
#
_entry.id   21fef60671f4269e35f0ac3e008d2b6d
#
_cell.length_a   1.000
_cell.length_b   1.000
_cell.length_c   1.000
_cell.angle_alpha   90.00
_cell.angle_beta   90.00
_cell.angle_gamma   90.00
#
_symmetry.space_group_name_H-M   'P 1'
#
loop_
_entity.id
_entity.type
_entity.pdbx_description
1 polymer ?
#
loop_
_entity_poly.entity_id
_entity_poly.type
_entity_poly.pdbx_seq_one_letter_code
_entity_poly.pdbx_strand_id
1 'polypeptide(L)'
;MKIPTFYSFAKGLLCLFLFLGSVICSVQPSFQGLENLFNSPESYVIGYTPVKPVIDGNITDAAWQNVPWSKFFRDIEGDAKSSPYYQTRVKMLWDDNYLYIAAYLQDEHVWANLHNHDEIVYYDNDFEIFIDPDNNTHQYFEIEVNALNTIFDLFLSKPYRNDSRELIGWDAAGMRSAVKVHGTLNNSKDKDKGWSVEFAIPFSALSLGSGKNIPKEGTLWRINFSRVEWDTMIEKGKYVKKTNAEGKVLPENNWVWSPQGVINMHCPERWGYLLFTKKQTENEFPAFMLPYAEKQKQYLWLVYYRQKEYLEKNKRYASTLDELNITPVSFKLDNIENSLEMEATAHQFNATIRSSGSNTWSINDEGLIQIRK
;
A
#
# COMPACT_ATOMS: atom_id res chain seq x y z
N MET A 1 -84.21 -9.22 -47.07
CA MET A 1 -84.36 -7.88 -46.49
C MET A 1 -83.71 -7.86 -45.11
N LYS A 2 -82.38 -7.56 -45.00
CA LYS A 2 -81.68 -7.28 -43.76
C LYS A 2 -80.45 -6.45 -44.11
N ILE A 3 -80.35 -5.31 -43.54
CA ILE A 3 -79.33 -4.27 -43.69
C ILE A 3 -78.09 -4.65 -42.83
N PRO A 4 -76.87 -4.57 -43.32
CA PRO A 4 -75.73 -4.73 -42.50
C PRO A 4 -75.22 -3.37 -41.93
N THR A 5 -74.92 -3.33 -40.69
CA THR A 5 -74.37 -2.23 -39.89
C THR A 5 -72.84 -2.09 -40.14
N PHE A 6 -72.46 -0.86 -40.47
CA PHE A 6 -71.02 -0.48 -40.54
C PHE A 6 -70.40 -0.26 -39.15
N TYR A 7 -69.29 -0.95 -38.86
CA TYR A 7 -68.42 -0.63 -37.74
C TYR A 7 -67.23 0.21 -38.22
N SER A 8 -67.12 1.39 -37.66
CA SER A 8 -65.99 2.30 -37.87
C SER A 8 -64.82 1.87 -36.95
N PHE A 9 -63.68 1.56 -37.51
CA PHE A 9 -62.45 1.36 -36.82
C PHE A 9 -61.68 2.67 -36.74
N ALA A 10 -61.59 3.26 -35.52
CA ALA A 10 -60.71 4.36 -35.22
C ALA A 10 -59.31 3.79 -35.01
N LYS A 11 -58.35 4.14 -35.88
CA LYS A 11 -56.92 3.86 -35.67
C LYS A 11 -56.33 4.87 -34.69
N GLY A 12 -56.12 4.44 -33.46
CA GLY A 12 -55.29 5.19 -32.48
C GLY A 12 -53.82 5.04 -32.85
N LEU A 13 -53.16 6.13 -33.20
CA LEU A 13 -51.72 6.22 -33.46
C LEU A 13 -51.03 6.39 -32.08
N LEU A 14 -50.45 5.30 -31.58
CA LEU A 14 -49.65 5.32 -30.34
C LEU A 14 -48.22 5.83 -30.67
N CYS A 15 -47.93 7.10 -30.40
CA CYS A 15 -46.58 7.65 -30.49
C CYS A 15 -45.75 7.13 -29.34
N LEU A 16 -44.91 6.14 -29.60
CA LEU A 16 -43.91 5.65 -28.67
C LEU A 16 -42.72 6.63 -28.67
N PHE A 17 -42.64 7.52 -27.70
CA PHE A 17 -41.43 8.33 -27.46
C PHE A 17 -40.35 7.44 -26.86
N LEU A 18 -39.44 6.95 -27.68
CA LEU A 18 -38.17 6.38 -27.25
C LEU A 18 -37.30 7.51 -26.69
N PHE A 19 -37.23 7.63 -25.36
CA PHE A 19 -36.18 8.41 -24.69
C PHE A 19 -34.86 7.65 -24.89
N LEU A 20 -34.10 7.97 -25.93
CA LEU A 20 -32.67 7.66 -26.03
C LEU A 20 -31.94 8.52 -24.97
N GLY A 21 -31.84 8.01 -23.76
CA GLY A 21 -30.90 8.52 -22.80
C GLY A 21 -29.47 8.34 -23.32
N SER A 22 -28.90 9.41 -23.88
CA SER A 22 -27.49 9.45 -24.24
C SER A 22 -26.69 9.24 -22.93
N VAL A 23 -26.16 8.04 -22.73
CA VAL A 23 -25.11 7.82 -21.74
C VAL A 23 -23.91 8.61 -22.24
N ILE A 24 -23.74 9.83 -21.77
CA ILE A 24 -22.53 10.61 -21.99
C ILE A 24 -21.44 9.90 -21.18
N CYS A 25 -20.73 8.99 -21.83
CA CYS A 25 -19.52 8.41 -21.29
C CYS A 25 -18.50 9.57 -21.19
N SER A 26 -18.26 10.09 -20.00
CA SER A 26 -17.24 11.12 -19.82
C SER A 26 -15.87 10.49 -20.10
N VAL A 27 -15.19 10.98 -21.12
CA VAL A 27 -13.82 10.56 -21.43
C VAL A 27 -12.91 11.04 -20.30
N GLN A 28 -12.04 10.16 -19.82
CA GLN A 28 -11.06 10.43 -18.78
C GLN A 28 -9.65 10.23 -19.36
N PRO A 29 -8.60 10.87 -18.78
CA PRO A 29 -7.23 10.59 -19.17
C PRO A 29 -6.88 9.11 -19.04
N SER A 30 -6.13 8.59 -20.01
CA SER A 30 -5.82 7.15 -20.10
C SER A 30 -4.60 6.77 -19.25
N PHE A 31 -4.70 5.65 -18.55
CA PHE A 31 -3.60 5.00 -17.84
C PHE A 31 -2.87 3.94 -18.69
N GLN A 32 -3.15 3.88 -19.98
CA GLN A 32 -2.60 2.87 -20.90
C GLN A 32 -1.07 2.78 -20.80
N GLY A 33 -0.55 1.56 -20.63
CA GLY A 33 0.88 1.27 -20.48
C GLY A 33 1.44 1.50 -19.07
N LEU A 34 0.61 1.92 -18.12
CA LEU A 34 0.95 2.11 -16.70
C LEU A 34 0.00 1.32 -15.77
N GLU A 35 -0.78 0.38 -16.31
CA GLU A 35 -1.84 -0.32 -15.58
C GLU A 35 -1.32 -1.02 -14.32
N ASN A 36 -0.10 -1.57 -14.37
CA ASN A 36 0.55 -2.20 -13.23
C ASN A 36 0.77 -1.23 -12.05
N LEU A 37 0.94 0.07 -12.33
CA LEU A 37 1.15 1.11 -11.32
C LEU A 37 -0.18 1.66 -10.76
N PHE A 38 -1.32 1.29 -11.36
CA PHE A 38 -2.64 1.80 -10.97
C PHE A 38 -3.63 0.72 -10.50
N ASN A 39 -3.16 -0.51 -10.29
CA ASN A 39 -3.93 -1.51 -9.57
C ASN A 39 -4.33 -0.98 -8.19
N SER A 40 -5.57 -1.24 -7.77
CA SER A 40 -6.06 -0.78 -6.47
C SER A 40 -5.22 -1.36 -5.34
N PRO A 41 -4.61 -0.53 -4.49
CA PRO A 41 -3.93 -1.03 -3.29
C PRO A 41 -4.90 -1.75 -2.35
N GLU A 42 -4.37 -2.64 -1.53
CA GLU A 42 -5.15 -3.26 -0.46
C GLU A 42 -5.58 -2.21 0.56
N SER A 43 -6.58 -2.55 1.38
CA SER A 43 -7.07 -1.68 2.43
C SER A 43 -7.36 -2.47 3.69
N TYR A 44 -7.11 -1.85 4.84
CA TYR A 44 -7.41 -2.41 6.14
C TYR A 44 -8.09 -1.35 7.02
N VAL A 45 -9.23 -1.71 7.60
CA VAL A 45 -9.90 -0.87 8.59
C VAL A 45 -9.45 -1.33 9.97
N ILE A 46 -8.68 -0.49 10.65
CA ILE A 46 -8.07 -0.81 11.93
C ILE A 46 -8.95 -0.36 13.08
N GLY A 47 -9.32 -1.33 13.94
CA GLY A 47 -10.18 -1.10 15.09
C GLY A 47 -9.42 -0.57 16.32
N TYR A 48 -10.10 0.30 17.09
CA TYR A 48 -9.63 0.74 18.39
C TYR A 48 -9.78 -0.38 19.42
N THR A 49 -8.75 -0.61 20.24
CA THR A 49 -8.82 -1.60 21.32
C THR A 49 -8.69 -0.96 22.70
N PRO A 50 -9.64 -1.23 23.64
CA PRO A 50 -9.45 -0.88 25.04
C PRO A 50 -8.55 -1.87 25.79
N VAL A 51 -8.31 -3.06 25.22
CA VAL A 51 -7.47 -4.12 25.80
C VAL A 51 -6.18 -4.21 25.04
N LYS A 52 -5.08 -3.88 25.71
CA LYS A 52 -3.75 -3.90 25.09
C LYS A 52 -3.29 -5.34 24.85
N PRO A 53 -2.78 -5.68 23.65
CA PRO A 53 -2.09 -6.94 23.43
C PRO A 53 -0.88 -7.09 24.39
N VAL A 54 -0.61 -8.31 24.82
CA VAL A 54 0.66 -8.65 25.47
C VAL A 54 1.67 -8.91 24.37
N ILE A 55 2.78 -8.16 24.35
CA ILE A 55 3.80 -8.29 23.33
C ILE A 55 4.78 -9.38 23.75
N ASP A 56 4.48 -10.64 23.39
CA ASP A 56 5.28 -11.83 23.70
C ASP A 56 5.47 -12.78 22.50
N GLY A 57 5.04 -12.33 21.32
CA GLY A 57 5.07 -13.11 20.08
C GLY A 57 3.91 -14.09 19.91
N ASN A 58 3.02 -14.19 20.91
CA ASN A 58 1.89 -15.12 20.92
C ASN A 58 0.61 -14.43 20.45
N ILE A 59 0.36 -14.45 19.16
CA ILE A 59 -0.78 -13.81 18.50
C ILE A 59 -2.15 -14.46 18.77
N THR A 60 -2.26 -15.31 19.81
CA THR A 60 -3.51 -15.93 20.24
C THR A 60 -4.18 -15.25 21.43
N ASP A 61 -3.65 -14.14 21.89
CA ASP A 61 -4.20 -13.31 22.94
C ASP A 61 -5.63 -12.90 22.69
N ALA A 62 -6.39 -12.66 23.77
CA ALA A 62 -7.78 -12.22 23.70
C ALA A 62 -7.96 -10.95 22.85
N ALA A 63 -6.98 -10.03 22.89
CA ALA A 63 -7.00 -8.81 22.08
C ALA A 63 -7.03 -9.09 20.57
N TRP A 64 -6.43 -10.20 20.11
CA TRP A 64 -6.35 -10.56 18.70
C TRP A 64 -7.47 -11.46 18.19
N GLN A 65 -8.31 -12.04 19.07
CA GLN A 65 -9.25 -13.08 18.67
C GLN A 65 -10.25 -12.65 17.61
N ASN A 66 -10.85 -11.47 17.76
CA ASN A 66 -11.87 -10.95 16.84
C ASN A 66 -11.32 -9.96 15.80
N VAL A 67 -9.99 -9.83 15.72
CA VAL A 67 -9.35 -8.95 14.74
C VAL A 67 -9.25 -9.67 13.40
N PRO A 68 -9.76 -9.11 12.30
CA PRO A 68 -9.69 -9.74 11.00
C PRO A 68 -8.24 -9.83 10.53
N TRP A 69 -7.91 -10.95 9.89
CA TRP A 69 -6.66 -11.08 9.17
C TRP A 69 -6.69 -10.26 7.88
N SER A 70 -5.52 -9.74 7.49
CA SER A 70 -5.31 -9.24 6.14
C SER A 70 -5.48 -10.37 5.12
N LYS A 71 -5.56 -10.03 3.83
CA LYS A 71 -5.31 -11.00 2.77
C LYS A 71 -3.90 -11.56 2.90
N PHE A 72 -3.66 -12.75 2.35
CA PHE A 72 -2.31 -13.30 2.23
C PHE A 72 -1.44 -12.43 1.33
N PHE A 73 -0.16 -12.38 1.66
CA PHE A 73 0.82 -11.67 0.86
C PHE A 73 0.93 -12.28 -0.54
N ARG A 74 1.30 -11.44 -1.49
CA ARG A 74 1.57 -11.79 -2.88
C ARG A 74 2.96 -11.30 -3.26
N ASP A 75 3.46 -11.73 -4.42
CA ASP A 75 4.68 -11.14 -4.97
C ASP A 75 4.53 -9.62 -5.12
N ILE A 76 5.63 -8.88 -4.94
CA ILE A 76 5.64 -7.42 -5.03
C ILE A 76 5.18 -6.89 -6.39
N GLU A 77 5.41 -7.65 -7.47
CA GLU A 77 4.92 -7.33 -8.81
C GLU A 77 3.47 -7.77 -9.05
N GLY A 78 2.84 -8.41 -8.05
CA GLY A 78 1.44 -8.85 -8.12
C GLY A 78 1.25 -10.09 -8.99
N ASP A 79 0.12 -10.13 -9.70
CA ASP A 79 -0.30 -11.31 -10.47
C ASP A 79 0.57 -11.61 -11.71
N ALA A 80 1.57 -10.77 -12.00
CA ALA A 80 2.59 -11.03 -13.00
C ALA A 80 3.56 -12.16 -12.59
N LYS A 81 3.60 -12.51 -11.30
CA LYS A 81 4.46 -13.54 -10.70
C LYS A 81 3.64 -14.65 -10.05
N SER A 82 4.31 -15.77 -9.78
CA SER A 82 3.69 -16.88 -9.04
C SER A 82 3.37 -16.49 -7.60
N SER A 83 2.33 -17.10 -7.04
CA SER A 83 2.00 -16.92 -5.63
C SER A 83 3.13 -17.40 -4.72
N PRO A 84 3.34 -16.75 -3.56
CA PRO A 84 4.26 -17.22 -2.54
C PRO A 84 4.01 -18.69 -2.16
N TYR A 85 5.07 -19.46 -1.98
CA TYR A 85 4.96 -20.85 -1.52
C TYR A 85 4.74 -20.96 -0.01
N TYR A 86 5.03 -19.90 0.76
CA TYR A 86 4.67 -19.75 2.16
C TYR A 86 3.68 -18.62 2.35
N GLN A 87 2.70 -18.83 3.23
CA GLN A 87 1.66 -17.84 3.51
C GLN A 87 2.13 -16.86 4.60
N THR A 88 1.85 -15.57 4.38
CA THR A 88 2.04 -14.51 5.36
C THR A 88 0.79 -13.66 5.45
N ARG A 89 0.42 -13.22 6.63
CA ARG A 89 -0.71 -12.32 6.88
C ARG A 89 -0.55 -11.55 8.18
N VAL A 90 -1.24 -10.44 8.30
CA VAL A 90 -1.15 -9.53 9.45
C VAL A 90 -2.51 -9.23 10.06
N LYS A 91 -2.48 -8.81 11.31
CA LYS A 91 -3.59 -8.17 12.05
C LYS A 91 -3.11 -6.86 12.60
N MET A 92 -4.00 -5.88 12.75
CA MET A 92 -3.68 -4.57 13.31
C MET A 92 -4.75 -4.09 14.27
N LEU A 93 -4.32 -3.43 15.35
CA LEU A 93 -5.15 -2.73 16.33
C LEU A 93 -4.49 -1.41 16.70
N TRP A 94 -5.23 -0.52 17.30
CA TRP A 94 -4.69 0.72 17.85
C TRP A 94 -5.37 1.13 19.15
N ASP A 95 -4.66 1.91 19.98
CA ASP A 95 -5.21 2.62 21.11
C ASP A 95 -4.81 4.11 21.06
N ASP A 96 -4.94 4.86 22.13
CA ASP A 96 -4.58 6.29 22.14
C ASP A 96 -3.05 6.54 22.10
N ASN A 97 -2.21 5.50 22.19
CA ASN A 97 -0.76 5.64 22.29
C ASN A 97 0.02 4.81 21.25
N TYR A 98 -0.55 3.67 20.82
CA TYR A 98 0.18 2.66 20.05
C TYR A 98 -0.59 2.18 18.83
N LEU A 99 0.15 1.94 17.76
CA LEU A 99 -0.20 1.02 16.69
C LEU A 99 0.29 -0.37 17.09
N TYR A 100 -0.61 -1.36 17.10
CA TYR A 100 -0.29 -2.76 17.34
C TYR A 100 -0.35 -3.54 16.04
N ILE A 101 0.67 -4.34 15.76
CA ILE A 101 0.76 -5.20 14.58
C ILE A 101 1.10 -6.59 15.04
N ALA A 102 0.40 -7.61 14.51
CA ALA A 102 0.73 -9.01 14.68
C ALA A 102 0.84 -9.66 13.30
N ALA A 103 1.92 -10.39 13.05
CA ALA A 103 2.12 -11.12 11.81
C ALA A 103 2.33 -12.62 12.07
N TYR A 104 1.86 -13.45 11.14
CA TYR A 104 2.17 -14.87 11.07
C TYR A 104 2.81 -15.18 9.73
N LEU A 105 3.99 -15.79 9.78
CA LEU A 105 4.78 -16.18 8.63
C LEU A 105 4.92 -17.70 8.64
N GLN A 106 4.28 -18.39 7.71
CA GLN A 106 4.52 -19.82 7.50
C GLN A 106 5.95 -20.00 6.97
N ASP A 107 6.67 -20.97 7.54
CA ASP A 107 8.03 -21.31 7.13
C ASP A 107 8.38 -22.71 7.62
N GLU A 108 8.83 -23.59 6.73
CA GLU A 108 9.26 -24.94 7.11
C GLU A 108 10.70 -24.98 7.63
N HIS A 109 11.46 -23.88 7.50
CA HIS A 109 12.87 -23.81 7.83
C HIS A 109 13.23 -22.45 8.40
N VAL A 110 12.79 -22.17 9.62
CA VAL A 110 13.02 -20.89 10.29
C VAL A 110 14.51 -20.74 10.63
N TRP A 111 15.13 -19.75 10.06
CA TRP A 111 16.54 -19.42 10.31
C TRP A 111 16.76 -17.92 10.41
N ALA A 112 17.78 -17.53 11.20
CA ALA A 112 18.29 -16.16 11.30
C ALA A 112 19.71 -16.19 11.87
N ASN A 113 20.55 -15.24 11.47
CA ASN A 113 21.95 -15.14 11.88
C ASN A 113 22.34 -13.76 12.38
N LEU A 114 21.59 -12.71 12.07
CA LEU A 114 21.88 -11.34 12.47
C LEU A 114 21.32 -11.09 13.87
N HIS A 115 22.16 -10.52 14.75
CA HIS A 115 21.88 -10.40 16.17
C HIS A 115 21.93 -8.97 16.73
N ASN A 116 22.62 -8.06 16.00
CA ASN A 116 22.83 -6.72 16.51
C ASN A 116 21.80 -5.77 15.93
N HIS A 117 21.31 -4.85 16.74
CA HIS A 117 20.47 -3.75 16.29
C HIS A 117 21.16 -2.99 15.15
N ASP A 118 20.41 -2.55 14.16
CA ASP A 118 20.89 -1.87 12.95
C ASP A 118 21.78 -2.72 11.99
N GLU A 119 21.91 -4.02 12.20
CA GLU A 119 22.34 -4.89 11.10
C GLU A 119 21.26 -4.92 10.02
N ILE A 120 21.68 -4.93 8.77
CA ILE A 120 20.76 -4.95 7.61
C ILE A 120 20.00 -6.29 7.58
N VAL A 121 18.82 -6.31 8.20
CA VAL A 121 18.08 -7.52 8.56
C VAL A 121 17.59 -8.30 7.36
N TYR A 122 17.31 -7.65 6.22
CA TYR A 122 16.87 -8.36 5.02
C TYR A 122 17.92 -9.33 4.43
N TYR A 123 19.14 -9.37 4.95
CA TYR A 123 20.07 -10.46 4.64
C TYR A 123 19.71 -11.79 5.31
N ASP A 124 18.83 -11.80 6.31
CA ASP A 124 18.12 -12.98 6.77
C ASP A 124 16.73 -13.07 6.09
N ASN A 125 15.93 -14.10 6.41
CA ASN A 125 14.49 -14.03 6.19
C ASN A 125 13.90 -13.08 7.24
N ASP A 126 13.01 -12.18 6.81
CA ASP A 126 12.51 -11.13 7.69
C ASP A 126 11.03 -10.79 7.48
N PHE A 127 10.56 -9.86 8.28
CA PHE A 127 9.29 -9.18 8.14
C PHE A 127 9.50 -7.68 8.28
N GLU A 128 8.98 -6.94 7.34
CA GLU A 128 9.18 -5.49 7.23
C GLU A 128 7.84 -4.74 7.30
N ILE A 129 7.90 -3.54 7.88
CA ILE A 129 6.77 -2.62 8.06
C ILE A 129 7.16 -1.26 7.48
N PHE A 130 6.37 -0.76 6.55
CA PHE A 130 6.53 0.55 5.92
C PHE A 130 5.34 1.43 6.26
N ILE A 131 5.56 2.62 6.83
CA ILE A 131 4.50 3.50 7.34
C ILE A 131 4.69 4.93 6.86
N ASP A 132 3.69 5.48 6.16
CA ASP A 132 3.56 6.89 5.80
C ASP A 132 2.32 7.47 6.52
N PRO A 133 2.51 8.17 7.66
CA PRO A 133 1.40 8.57 8.53
C PRO A 133 0.53 9.71 8.00
N ASP A 134 0.98 10.47 7.01
CA ASP A 134 0.23 11.60 6.44
C ASP A 134 -0.16 11.40 4.97
N ASN A 135 0.18 10.22 4.40
CA ASN A 135 -0.20 9.81 3.05
C ASN A 135 0.25 10.84 1.98
N ASN A 136 1.47 11.36 2.15
CA ASN A 136 2.07 12.32 1.24
C ASN A 136 3.28 11.80 0.47
N THR A 137 3.75 10.57 0.79
CA THR A 137 4.88 9.82 0.21
C THR A 137 6.26 10.22 0.68
N HIS A 138 6.35 11.23 1.53
CA HIS A 138 7.60 11.68 2.13
C HIS A 138 7.59 11.44 3.64
N GLN A 139 8.76 11.49 4.27
CA GLN A 139 8.90 11.38 5.73
C GLN A 139 8.24 10.11 6.30
N TYR A 140 8.58 8.96 5.72
CA TYR A 140 8.06 7.67 6.10
C TYR A 140 9.07 6.82 6.87
N PHE A 141 8.58 5.79 7.50
CA PHE A 141 9.32 4.94 8.43
C PHE A 141 9.35 3.49 7.91
N GLU A 142 10.45 2.81 8.22
CA GLU A 142 10.66 1.40 7.91
C GLU A 142 11.17 0.69 9.17
N ILE A 143 10.66 -0.51 9.43
CA ILE A 143 11.04 -1.36 10.54
C ILE A 143 11.13 -2.78 10.02
N GLU A 144 12.30 -3.41 10.13
CA GLU A 144 12.55 -4.79 9.75
C GLU A 144 12.81 -5.65 11.00
N VAL A 145 12.43 -6.92 10.97
CA VAL A 145 12.71 -7.86 12.06
C VAL A 145 12.93 -9.27 11.52
N ASN A 146 13.94 -9.97 12.01
CA ASN A 146 14.15 -11.39 11.74
C ASN A 146 13.56 -12.30 12.84
N ALA A 147 13.69 -13.61 12.66
CA ALA A 147 13.18 -14.60 13.63
C ALA A 147 13.93 -14.63 14.97
N LEU A 148 15.03 -13.89 15.12
CA LEU A 148 15.75 -13.64 16.39
C LEU A 148 15.25 -12.39 17.12
N ASN A 149 14.27 -11.68 16.55
CA ASN A 149 13.82 -10.36 17.02
C ASN A 149 14.91 -9.29 16.95
N THR A 150 15.82 -9.41 16.00
CA THR A 150 16.78 -8.36 15.68
C THR A 150 16.07 -7.30 14.85
N ILE A 151 16.18 -6.04 15.28
CA ILE A 151 15.50 -4.90 14.65
C ILE A 151 16.51 -4.10 13.82
N PHE A 152 16.08 -3.72 12.63
CA PHE A 152 16.64 -2.66 11.82
C PHE A 152 15.53 -1.66 11.54
N ASP A 153 15.66 -0.41 12.00
CA ASP A 153 14.64 0.61 11.78
C ASP A 153 15.27 1.90 11.29
N LEU A 154 14.55 2.58 10.42
CA LEU A 154 15.08 3.76 9.76
C LEU A 154 13.98 4.75 9.36
N PHE A 155 14.39 5.96 9.07
CA PHE A 155 13.55 7.02 8.54
C PHE A 155 14.04 7.48 7.18
N LEU A 156 13.09 7.70 6.25
CA LEU A 156 13.35 8.28 4.94
C LEU A 156 12.63 9.62 4.78
N SER A 157 13.38 10.65 4.44
CA SER A 157 12.80 11.97 4.14
C SER A 157 11.97 11.97 2.85
N LYS A 158 12.34 11.14 1.88
CA LYS A 158 11.67 10.91 0.60
C LYS A 158 12.11 9.59 -0.01
N PRO A 159 11.41 9.03 -1.00
CA PRO A 159 11.81 7.78 -1.67
C PRO A 159 13.20 7.85 -2.30
N TYR A 160 13.94 6.74 -2.31
CA TYR A 160 15.29 6.63 -2.89
C TYR A 160 15.38 7.11 -4.35
N ARG A 161 14.30 6.96 -5.13
CA ARG A 161 14.22 7.45 -6.53
C ARG A 161 14.41 8.97 -6.68
N ASN A 162 14.40 9.70 -5.57
CA ASN A 162 14.59 11.15 -5.49
C ASN A 162 15.91 11.54 -4.81
N ASP A 163 16.95 10.70 -4.95
CA ASP A 163 18.27 10.91 -4.34
C ASP A 163 18.25 11.07 -2.82
N SER A 164 17.30 10.41 -2.15
CA SER A 164 17.26 10.32 -0.70
C SER A 164 18.23 9.25 -0.19
N ARG A 165 18.58 9.40 1.07
CA ARG A 165 19.27 8.37 1.84
C ARG A 165 18.50 8.11 3.12
N GLU A 166 18.62 6.89 3.59
CA GLU A 166 18.09 6.44 4.86
C GLU A 166 18.80 7.12 6.04
N LEU A 167 18.06 7.39 7.08
CA LEU A 167 18.59 7.79 8.39
C LEU A 167 18.52 6.56 9.30
N ILE A 168 19.59 5.74 9.27
CA ILE A 168 19.71 4.49 10.05
C ILE A 168 19.76 4.79 11.56
N GLY A 169 20.33 5.90 11.99
CA GLY A 169 20.36 6.28 13.39
C GLY A 169 19.03 6.83 13.96
N TRP A 170 17.91 6.60 13.25
CA TRP A 170 16.58 6.83 13.80
C TRP A 170 16.07 5.54 14.43
N ASP A 171 15.70 5.60 15.71
CA ASP A 171 15.09 4.48 16.41
C ASP A 171 13.60 4.74 16.65
N ALA A 172 12.77 3.72 16.53
CA ALA A 172 11.36 3.75 16.92
C ALA A 172 11.24 3.77 18.46
N ALA A 173 11.63 4.89 19.05
CA ALA A 173 11.81 5.04 20.51
C ALA A 173 10.58 4.59 21.30
N GLY A 174 10.75 3.61 22.19
CA GLY A 174 9.69 3.01 23.00
C GLY A 174 8.86 1.95 22.28
N MET A 175 9.23 1.56 21.09
CA MET A 175 8.68 0.38 20.43
C MET A 175 8.99 -0.88 21.23
N ARG A 176 8.07 -1.82 21.22
CA ARG A 176 8.26 -3.17 21.76
C ARG A 176 7.94 -4.16 20.66
N SER A 177 8.78 -5.18 20.54
CA SER A 177 8.57 -6.31 19.63
C SER A 177 8.85 -7.62 20.35
N ALA A 178 8.22 -8.69 19.89
CA ALA A 178 8.52 -10.04 20.35
C ALA A 178 8.23 -11.04 19.23
N VAL A 179 9.11 -12.02 19.09
CA VAL A 179 9.01 -13.11 18.11
C VAL A 179 8.78 -14.43 18.83
N LYS A 180 7.95 -15.29 18.23
CA LYS A 180 7.76 -16.68 18.65
C LYS A 180 7.93 -17.60 17.46
N VAL A 181 8.93 -18.49 17.53
CA VAL A 181 9.12 -19.57 16.56
C VAL A 181 8.19 -20.73 16.90
N HIS A 182 7.44 -21.18 15.91
CA HIS A 182 6.55 -22.35 16.02
C HIS A 182 7.27 -23.60 15.48
N GLY A 183 8.36 -23.96 16.10
CA GLY A 183 9.31 -24.99 15.75
C GLY A 183 10.64 -24.77 16.46
N THR A 184 11.74 -24.93 15.75
CA THR A 184 13.10 -24.75 16.29
C THR A 184 13.96 -23.89 15.35
N LEU A 185 14.44 -22.78 15.86
CA LEU A 185 15.29 -21.86 15.09
C LEU A 185 16.63 -22.51 14.73
N ASN A 186 17.06 -22.32 13.47
CA ASN A 186 18.35 -22.77 12.95
C ASN A 186 18.59 -24.30 13.02
N ASN A 187 17.53 -25.11 13.06
CA ASN A 187 17.64 -26.56 13.09
C ASN A 187 17.24 -27.19 11.75
N SER A 188 18.22 -27.56 10.94
CA SER A 188 18.00 -28.15 9.62
C SER A 188 17.50 -29.62 9.65
N LYS A 189 17.26 -30.21 10.81
CA LYS A 189 16.89 -31.63 10.96
C LYS A 189 15.39 -31.86 11.11
N ASP A 190 14.63 -30.84 11.37
CA ASP A 190 13.18 -30.87 11.48
C ASP A 190 12.50 -29.90 10.53
N LYS A 191 11.20 -29.83 10.62
CA LYS A 191 10.37 -28.87 9.90
C LYS A 191 9.54 -28.06 10.88
N ASP A 192 9.56 -26.76 10.66
CA ASP A 192 8.83 -25.79 11.45
C ASP A 192 7.41 -25.56 10.89
N LYS A 193 6.61 -24.83 11.64
CA LYS A 193 5.32 -24.30 11.14
C LYS A 193 5.44 -22.84 10.72
N GLY A 194 6.51 -22.17 11.11
CA GLY A 194 6.76 -20.76 10.88
C GLY A 194 7.06 -20.02 12.16
N TRP A 195 6.84 -18.72 12.11
CA TRP A 195 7.02 -17.83 13.25
C TRP A 195 5.96 -16.74 13.27
N SER A 196 5.77 -16.14 14.42
CA SER A 196 4.91 -14.98 14.60
C SER A 196 5.67 -13.85 15.28
N VAL A 197 5.26 -12.63 15.00
CA VAL A 197 5.83 -11.43 15.60
C VAL A 197 4.72 -10.48 16.00
N GLU A 198 4.93 -9.77 17.11
CA GLU A 198 4.08 -8.69 17.58
C GLU A 198 4.87 -7.42 17.76
N PHE A 199 4.25 -6.30 17.46
CA PHE A 199 4.78 -4.96 17.69
C PHE A 199 3.77 -4.10 18.45
N ALA A 200 4.28 -3.23 19.33
CA ALA A 200 3.60 -2.06 19.85
C ALA A 200 4.44 -0.83 19.50
N ILE A 201 4.05 -0.10 18.46
CA ILE A 201 4.78 1.06 17.94
C ILE A 201 4.12 2.32 18.49
N PRO A 202 4.80 3.13 19.32
CA PRO A 202 4.24 4.36 19.84
C PRO A 202 3.98 5.38 18.72
N PHE A 203 2.83 6.04 18.72
CA PHE A 203 2.59 7.13 17.77
C PHE A 203 3.58 8.29 17.90
N SER A 204 4.19 8.45 19.08
CA SER A 204 5.24 9.43 19.27
C SER A 204 6.52 9.11 18.50
N ALA A 205 6.83 7.84 18.24
CA ALA A 205 7.94 7.44 17.40
C ALA A 205 7.70 7.74 15.92
N LEU A 206 6.45 7.66 15.48
CA LEU A 206 6.02 7.95 14.10
C LEU A 206 5.72 9.45 13.89
N SER A 207 6.28 10.32 14.70
CA SER A 207 6.00 11.76 14.66
C SER A 207 7.31 12.54 14.58
N LEU A 208 7.38 13.48 13.64
CA LEU A 208 8.55 14.36 13.50
C LEU A 208 8.35 15.66 14.28
N GLY A 209 9.40 16.12 14.93
CA GLY A 209 9.39 17.36 15.71
C GLY A 209 8.50 17.29 16.95
N SER A 210 7.81 18.37 17.27
CA SER A 210 6.93 18.48 18.44
C SER A 210 5.50 17.97 18.20
N GLY A 211 5.17 17.54 16.98
CA GLY A 211 3.87 16.97 16.61
C GLY A 211 3.70 15.57 17.18
N LYS A 212 2.44 15.15 17.35
CA LYS A 212 2.10 13.76 17.61
C LYS A 212 1.13 13.31 16.55
N ASN A 213 1.52 12.36 15.71
CA ASN A 213 0.66 11.75 14.70
C ASN A 213 -0.31 10.74 15.33
N ILE A 214 -1.05 11.16 16.37
CA ILE A 214 -2.08 10.32 16.99
C ILE A 214 -3.28 10.30 16.04
N PRO A 215 -3.63 9.15 15.47
CA PRO A 215 -4.77 9.05 14.57
C PRO A 215 -6.09 9.34 15.29
N LYS A 216 -7.06 9.82 14.53
CA LYS A 216 -8.43 10.06 14.97
C LYS A 216 -9.36 9.19 14.14
N GLU A 217 -10.64 9.15 14.53
CA GLU A 217 -11.69 8.56 13.70
C GLU A 217 -11.60 9.07 12.26
N GLY A 218 -11.49 8.16 11.31
CA GLY A 218 -11.40 8.47 9.88
C GLY A 218 -10.02 8.90 9.39
N THR A 219 -8.98 8.89 10.23
CA THR A 219 -7.60 9.12 9.79
C THR A 219 -7.20 8.03 8.79
N LEU A 220 -6.54 8.42 7.70
CA LEU A 220 -6.06 7.53 6.65
C LEU A 220 -4.55 7.63 6.52
N TRP A 221 -3.85 6.51 6.75
CA TRP A 221 -2.42 6.36 6.52
C TRP A 221 -2.14 5.48 5.30
N ARG A 222 -0.90 5.49 4.83
CA ARG A 222 -0.36 4.45 3.97
C ARG A 222 0.51 3.52 4.81
N ILE A 223 0.33 2.22 4.58
CA ILE A 223 1.13 1.18 5.22
C ILE A 223 1.32 0.04 4.24
N ASN A 224 2.50 -0.58 4.26
CA ASN A 224 2.67 -1.86 3.61
C ASN A 224 3.53 -2.77 4.50
N PHE A 225 3.49 -4.04 4.17
CA PHE A 225 4.29 -5.06 4.81
C PHE A 225 5.00 -5.84 3.73
N SER A 226 6.25 -6.20 3.99
CA SER A 226 7.02 -7.11 3.15
C SER A 226 7.49 -8.31 3.98
N ARG A 227 7.77 -9.38 3.30
CA ARG A 227 8.56 -10.49 3.77
C ARG A 227 9.66 -10.73 2.75
N VAL A 228 10.91 -10.63 3.19
CA VAL A 228 12.04 -11.14 2.43
C VAL A 228 12.16 -12.63 2.73
N GLU A 229 12.19 -13.43 1.65
CA GLU A 229 12.35 -14.87 1.73
C GLU A 229 13.47 -15.33 0.81
N TRP A 230 14.55 -15.84 1.39
CA TRP A 230 15.67 -16.39 0.65
C TRP A 230 15.47 -17.88 0.36
N ASP A 231 15.65 -18.28 -0.88
CA ASP A 231 15.76 -19.68 -1.21
C ASP A 231 17.02 -20.27 -0.60
N THR A 232 16.87 -21.28 0.27
CA THR A 232 17.98 -21.92 0.95
C THR A 232 18.12 -23.40 0.60
N MET A 233 19.31 -23.93 0.86
CA MET A 233 19.63 -25.35 0.87
C MET A 233 20.35 -25.71 2.17
N ILE A 234 20.41 -27.01 2.49
CA ILE A 234 21.11 -27.47 3.68
C ILE A 234 22.51 -27.97 3.28
N GLU A 235 23.54 -27.31 3.80
CA GLU A 235 24.93 -27.71 3.65
C GLU A 235 25.58 -27.92 5.03
N LYS A 236 26.07 -29.13 5.27
CA LYS A 236 26.71 -29.51 6.56
C LYS A 236 25.86 -29.15 7.78
N GLY A 237 24.53 -29.30 7.65
CA GLY A 237 23.58 -29.04 8.72
C GLY A 237 23.23 -27.58 8.96
N LYS A 238 23.63 -26.69 8.06
CA LYS A 238 23.31 -25.22 8.11
C LYS A 238 22.49 -24.83 6.89
N TYR A 239 21.66 -23.82 7.05
CA TYR A 239 20.98 -23.15 5.95
C TYR A 239 21.96 -22.26 5.19
N VAL A 240 22.01 -22.41 3.87
CA VAL A 240 22.86 -21.62 2.97
C VAL A 240 21.99 -21.14 1.82
N LYS A 241 22.10 -19.87 1.44
CA LYS A 241 21.35 -19.30 0.31
C LYS A 241 21.70 -20.04 -0.98
N LYS A 242 20.70 -20.37 -1.78
CA LYS A 242 20.91 -21.01 -3.10
C LYS A 242 21.66 -20.08 -4.04
N THR A 243 22.48 -20.67 -4.88
CA THR A 243 23.24 -19.97 -5.92
C THR A 243 22.82 -20.45 -7.31
N ASN A 244 23.03 -19.61 -8.32
CA ASN A 244 22.90 -20.01 -9.73
C ASN A 244 24.11 -20.84 -10.20
N ALA A 245 24.13 -21.21 -11.49
CA ALA A 245 25.20 -22.03 -12.08
C ALA A 245 26.60 -21.36 -12.02
N GLU A 246 26.62 -20.02 -11.95
CA GLU A 246 27.84 -19.21 -11.84
C GLU A 246 28.29 -18.99 -10.38
N GLY A 247 27.59 -19.56 -9.40
CA GLY A 247 27.89 -19.43 -7.98
C GLY A 247 27.41 -18.10 -7.34
N LYS A 248 26.63 -17.29 -8.04
CA LYS A 248 26.02 -16.07 -7.50
C LYS A 248 24.76 -16.42 -6.72
N VAL A 249 24.61 -15.88 -5.53
CA VAL A 249 23.37 -16.03 -4.74
C VAL A 249 22.15 -15.61 -5.55
N LEU A 250 21.09 -16.44 -5.52
CA LEU A 250 19.82 -16.09 -6.14
C LEU A 250 19.22 -14.85 -5.43
N PRO A 251 18.49 -14.00 -6.15
CA PRO A 251 17.79 -12.90 -5.50
C PRO A 251 16.77 -13.44 -4.50
N GLU A 252 16.49 -12.64 -3.49
CA GLU A 252 15.42 -12.87 -2.53
C GLU A 252 14.04 -12.79 -3.21
N ASN A 253 13.06 -13.46 -2.60
CA ASN A 253 11.66 -13.26 -2.92
C ASN A 253 11.13 -12.11 -2.06
N ASN A 254 10.45 -11.16 -2.66
CA ASN A 254 9.81 -10.03 -1.99
C ASN A 254 8.28 -10.22 -2.03
N TRP A 255 7.70 -10.68 -0.92
CA TRP A 255 6.27 -10.90 -0.81
C TRP A 255 5.63 -9.84 0.06
N VAL A 256 4.61 -9.18 -0.46
CA VAL A 256 4.02 -8.00 0.17
C VAL A 256 2.51 -8.15 0.38
N TRP A 257 1.99 -7.43 1.37
CA TRP A 257 0.55 -7.37 1.60
C TRP A 257 -0.17 -6.65 0.45
N SER A 258 0.31 -5.48 0.04
CA SER A 258 -0.25 -4.69 -1.07
C SER A 258 0.75 -4.65 -2.23
N PRO A 259 0.55 -5.43 -3.30
CA PRO A 259 1.45 -5.45 -4.46
C PRO A 259 1.65 -4.08 -5.08
N GLN A 260 2.88 -3.79 -5.46
CA GLN A 260 3.27 -2.48 -5.97
C GLN A 260 3.28 -2.40 -7.49
N GLY A 261 3.33 -3.57 -8.18
CA GLY A 261 3.41 -3.67 -9.62
C GLY A 261 4.83 -3.43 -10.17
N VAL A 262 5.80 -3.21 -9.28
CA VAL A 262 7.23 -3.03 -9.60
C VAL A 262 8.08 -3.62 -8.48
N ILE A 263 9.32 -4.03 -8.79
CA ILE A 263 10.31 -4.46 -7.79
C ILE A 263 10.91 -3.22 -7.12
N ASN A 264 10.17 -2.60 -6.24
CA ASN A 264 10.62 -1.48 -5.44
C ASN A 264 9.70 -1.28 -4.24
N MET A 265 10.18 -1.55 -3.05
CA MET A 265 9.39 -1.39 -1.83
C MET A 265 9.12 0.09 -1.49
N HIS A 266 10.02 0.99 -1.89
CA HIS A 266 9.94 2.42 -1.61
C HIS A 266 9.06 3.20 -2.61
N CYS A 267 7.82 2.71 -2.79
CA CYS A 267 6.77 3.37 -3.55
C CYS A 267 5.55 3.64 -2.64
N PRO A 268 5.62 4.62 -1.71
CA PRO A 268 4.57 4.86 -0.72
C PRO A 268 3.18 5.08 -1.34
N GLU A 269 3.13 5.64 -2.54
CA GLU A 269 1.91 5.81 -3.31
C GLU A 269 1.23 4.50 -3.70
N ARG A 270 1.96 3.38 -3.62
CA ARG A 270 1.46 2.04 -3.94
C ARG A 270 1.13 1.20 -2.71
N TRP A 271 1.50 1.69 -1.50
CA TRP A 271 1.18 0.98 -0.26
C TRP A 271 -0.32 0.92 -0.01
N GLY A 272 -0.74 -0.03 0.81
CA GLY A 272 -2.13 -0.19 1.21
C GLY A 272 -2.65 0.99 2.02
N TYR A 273 -3.96 1.07 2.12
CA TYR A 273 -4.65 2.06 2.95
C TYR A 273 -4.92 1.51 4.34
N LEU A 274 -4.62 2.29 5.38
CA LEU A 274 -4.95 2.01 6.77
C LEU A 274 -5.94 3.05 7.27
N LEU A 275 -7.20 2.66 7.47
CA LEU A 275 -8.27 3.54 7.96
C LEU A 275 -8.53 3.29 9.45
N PHE A 276 -8.28 4.29 10.28
CA PHE A 276 -8.49 4.22 11.72
C PHE A 276 -9.96 4.45 12.09
N THR A 277 -10.52 3.56 12.94
CA THR A 277 -11.90 3.67 13.39
C THR A 277 -12.10 3.29 14.86
N LYS A 278 -13.04 3.97 15.53
CA LYS A 278 -13.61 3.61 16.83
C LYS A 278 -15.05 3.06 16.68
N LYS A 279 -15.53 2.87 15.45
CA LYS A 279 -16.90 2.46 15.13
C LYS A 279 -17.08 0.96 14.89
N GLN A 280 -16.05 0.16 15.18
CA GLN A 280 -16.20 -1.30 15.11
C GLN A 280 -17.14 -1.80 16.23
N THR A 281 -17.89 -2.86 15.93
CA THR A 281 -18.53 -3.71 16.93
C THR A 281 -17.69 -4.95 17.20
N GLU A 282 -18.07 -5.79 18.17
CA GLU A 282 -17.31 -7.01 18.49
C GLU A 282 -17.07 -7.93 17.29
N ASN A 283 -17.94 -7.87 16.27
CA ASN A 283 -17.88 -8.77 15.11
C ASN A 283 -17.92 -8.05 13.76
N GLU A 284 -17.98 -6.73 13.71
CA GLU A 284 -18.13 -5.97 12.47
C GLU A 284 -17.22 -4.76 12.41
N PHE A 285 -16.52 -4.63 11.29
CA PHE A 285 -15.75 -3.45 10.93
C PHE A 285 -16.44 -2.71 9.79
N PRO A 286 -16.42 -1.37 9.76
CA PRO A 286 -16.92 -0.61 8.62
C PRO A 286 -16.24 -1.05 7.32
N ALA A 287 -16.98 -1.11 6.23
CA ALA A 287 -16.38 -1.33 4.93
C ALA A 287 -15.47 -0.15 4.55
N PHE A 288 -14.29 -0.45 4.01
CA PHE A 288 -13.43 0.58 3.46
C PHE A 288 -14.05 1.17 2.20
N MET A 289 -14.13 2.49 2.15
CA MET A 289 -14.52 3.24 0.96
C MET A 289 -13.38 4.18 0.58
N LEU A 290 -12.87 4.05 -0.67
CA LEU A 290 -11.80 4.90 -1.15
C LEU A 290 -12.24 6.37 -1.16
N PRO A 291 -11.59 7.26 -0.39
CA PRO A 291 -11.93 8.68 -0.36
C PRO A 291 -11.82 9.32 -1.74
N TYR A 292 -12.68 10.29 -2.03
CA TYR A 292 -12.67 11.00 -3.30
C TYR A 292 -11.31 11.66 -3.62
N ALA A 293 -10.64 12.20 -2.60
CA ALA A 293 -9.29 12.75 -2.75
C ALA A 293 -8.28 11.72 -3.28
N GLU A 294 -8.37 10.45 -2.88
CA GLU A 294 -7.46 9.41 -3.36
C GLU A 294 -7.70 9.07 -4.84
N LYS A 295 -8.96 9.17 -5.31
CA LYS A 295 -9.28 9.06 -6.75
C LYS A 295 -8.68 10.22 -7.54
N GLN A 296 -8.69 11.44 -6.99
CA GLN A 296 -8.05 12.60 -7.61
C GLN A 296 -6.53 12.43 -7.67
N LYS A 297 -5.89 11.99 -6.58
CA LYS A 297 -4.45 11.77 -6.50
C LYS A 297 -3.93 10.78 -7.56
N GLN A 298 -4.73 9.80 -8.00
CA GLN A 298 -4.34 8.89 -9.09
C GLN A 298 -3.99 9.65 -10.39
N TYR A 299 -4.69 10.74 -10.71
CA TYR A 299 -4.40 11.53 -11.90
C TYR A 299 -3.16 12.41 -11.73
N LEU A 300 -2.83 12.81 -10.52
CA LEU A 300 -1.55 13.45 -10.22
C LEU A 300 -0.40 12.45 -10.40
N TRP A 301 -0.57 11.22 -9.94
CA TRP A 301 0.41 10.14 -10.16
C TRP A 301 0.54 9.78 -11.64
N LEU A 302 -0.53 9.84 -12.42
CA LEU A 302 -0.46 9.70 -13.88
C LEU A 302 0.45 10.77 -14.50
N VAL A 303 0.30 12.02 -14.09
CA VAL A 303 1.22 13.11 -14.55
C VAL A 303 2.64 12.82 -14.12
N TYR A 304 2.86 12.42 -12.86
CA TYR A 304 4.20 12.12 -12.33
C TYR A 304 4.90 11.02 -13.14
N TYR A 305 4.27 9.89 -13.34
CA TYR A 305 4.87 8.77 -14.08
C TYR A 305 5.12 9.12 -15.55
N ARG A 306 4.19 9.80 -16.21
CA ARG A 306 4.39 10.29 -17.58
C ARG A 306 5.53 11.30 -17.67
N GLN A 307 5.68 12.15 -16.69
CA GLN A 307 6.81 13.09 -16.62
C GLN A 307 8.15 12.34 -16.43
N LYS A 308 8.19 11.29 -15.62
CA LYS A 308 9.40 10.47 -15.45
C LYS A 308 9.76 9.73 -16.75
N GLU A 309 8.81 9.12 -17.45
CA GLU A 309 9.02 8.51 -18.78
C GLU A 309 9.52 9.57 -19.80
N TYR A 310 8.92 10.74 -19.79
CA TYR A 310 9.30 11.82 -20.70
C TYR A 310 10.72 12.34 -20.42
N LEU A 311 11.08 12.54 -19.15
CA LEU A 311 12.40 12.94 -18.69
C LEU A 311 13.48 11.91 -19.11
N GLU A 312 13.22 10.64 -18.92
CA GLU A 312 14.14 9.56 -19.31
C GLU A 312 14.48 9.63 -20.81
N LYS A 313 13.45 9.82 -21.64
CA LYS A 313 13.56 9.86 -23.09
C LYS A 313 14.14 11.18 -23.61
N ASN A 314 13.73 12.32 -23.06
CA ASN A 314 13.97 13.66 -23.63
C ASN A 314 14.99 14.47 -22.83
N LYS A 315 15.45 13.98 -21.67
CA LYS A 315 16.40 14.65 -20.74
C LYS A 315 15.91 16.02 -20.24
N ARG A 316 14.61 16.24 -20.29
CA ARG A 316 13.88 17.36 -19.72
C ARG A 316 12.46 16.96 -19.37
N TYR A 317 11.81 17.67 -18.49
CA TYR A 317 10.37 17.52 -18.28
C TYR A 317 9.56 18.09 -19.45
N ALA A 318 8.37 17.52 -19.67
CA ALA A 318 7.38 18.06 -20.61
C ALA A 318 6.82 19.38 -20.09
N SER A 319 6.57 20.32 -20.99
CA SER A 319 6.06 21.65 -20.65
C SER A 319 4.53 21.69 -20.55
N THR A 320 3.84 20.72 -21.16
CA THR A 320 2.38 20.67 -21.23
C THR A 320 1.86 19.25 -20.97
N LEU A 321 0.60 19.14 -20.54
CA LEU A 321 -0.08 17.85 -20.38
C LEU A 321 -0.28 17.14 -21.72
N ASP A 322 -0.40 17.88 -22.82
CA ASP A 322 -0.52 17.33 -24.17
C ASP A 322 0.76 16.59 -24.61
N GLU A 323 1.96 17.12 -24.32
CA GLU A 323 3.22 16.41 -24.55
C GLU A 323 3.30 15.06 -23.80
N LEU A 324 2.53 14.90 -22.70
CA LEU A 324 2.41 13.69 -21.92
C LEU A 324 1.27 12.76 -22.38
N ASN A 325 0.55 13.12 -23.44
CA ASN A 325 -0.68 12.45 -23.90
C ASN A 325 -1.76 12.36 -22.80
N ILE A 326 -1.83 13.37 -21.92
CA ILE A 326 -2.86 13.46 -20.88
C ILE A 326 -3.97 14.39 -21.33
N THR A 327 -5.00 13.80 -21.95
CA THR A 327 -6.20 14.46 -22.44
C THR A 327 -7.43 13.58 -22.20
N PRO A 328 -8.60 14.18 -21.90
CA PRO A 328 -8.87 15.60 -21.65
C PRO A 328 -8.33 16.08 -20.30
N VAL A 329 -7.99 17.36 -20.17
CA VAL A 329 -7.54 17.95 -18.91
C VAL A 329 -8.70 18.27 -17.95
N SER A 330 -9.93 18.32 -18.46
CA SER A 330 -11.18 18.43 -17.67
C SER A 330 -12.03 17.17 -17.87
N PHE A 331 -12.42 16.54 -16.77
CA PHE A 331 -13.12 15.26 -16.78
C PHE A 331 -13.93 15.05 -15.49
N LYS A 332 -14.86 14.09 -15.52
CA LYS A 332 -15.69 13.76 -14.34
C LYS A 332 -15.17 12.55 -13.59
N LEU A 333 -15.09 12.68 -12.26
CA LEU A 333 -14.93 11.59 -11.30
C LEU A 333 -16.16 11.57 -10.39
N ASP A 334 -16.84 10.45 -10.25
CA ASP A 334 -18.07 10.32 -9.46
C ASP A 334 -19.09 11.45 -9.75
N ASN A 335 -19.25 11.83 -11.02
CA ASN A 335 -20.08 12.95 -11.52
C ASN A 335 -19.61 14.36 -11.10
N ILE A 336 -18.46 14.51 -10.47
CA ILE A 336 -17.88 15.80 -10.08
C ILE A 336 -16.85 16.20 -11.15
N GLU A 337 -16.93 17.43 -11.67
CA GLU A 337 -15.98 17.97 -12.61
C GLU A 337 -14.63 18.23 -11.96
N ASN A 338 -13.55 17.76 -12.61
CA ASN A 338 -12.17 17.95 -12.20
C ASN A 338 -11.37 18.61 -13.33
N SER A 339 -10.38 19.39 -12.99
CA SER A 339 -9.39 19.93 -13.93
C SER A 339 -7.98 19.65 -13.49
N LEU A 340 -7.14 19.20 -14.43
CA LEU A 340 -5.69 19.07 -14.28
C LEU A 340 -4.98 20.27 -14.86
N GLU A 341 -4.01 20.78 -14.14
CA GLU A 341 -3.11 21.85 -14.56
C GLU A 341 -1.68 21.43 -14.27
N MET A 342 -0.71 21.95 -15.03
CA MET A 342 0.70 21.67 -14.81
C MET A 342 1.53 22.90 -15.16
N GLU A 343 2.48 23.21 -14.30
CA GLU A 343 3.54 24.17 -14.50
C GLU A 343 4.86 23.43 -14.54
N ALA A 344 5.69 23.64 -15.55
CA ALA A 344 6.95 22.90 -15.68
C ALA A 344 8.07 23.78 -16.27
N THR A 345 9.29 23.44 -15.87
CA THR A 345 10.54 23.85 -16.50
C THR A 345 11.25 22.62 -17.06
N ALA A 346 12.44 22.78 -17.60
CA ALA A 346 13.25 21.64 -18.03
C ALA A 346 13.64 20.69 -16.85
N HIS A 347 13.67 21.20 -15.61
CA HIS A 347 14.27 20.54 -14.45
C HIS A 347 13.30 20.20 -13.34
N GLN A 348 12.08 20.72 -13.34
CA GLN A 348 11.06 20.48 -12.32
C GLN A 348 9.67 20.72 -12.86
N PHE A 349 8.68 20.13 -12.22
CA PHE A 349 7.28 20.40 -12.51
C PHE A 349 6.42 20.41 -11.23
N ASN A 350 5.25 21.01 -11.32
CA ASN A 350 4.19 20.91 -10.34
C ASN A 350 2.86 20.74 -11.08
N ALA A 351 2.15 19.66 -10.78
CA ALA A 351 0.81 19.43 -11.32
C ALA A 351 -0.24 19.59 -10.22
N THR A 352 -1.41 20.09 -10.58
CA THR A 352 -2.54 20.27 -9.65
C THR A 352 -3.81 19.68 -10.21
N ILE A 353 -4.67 19.16 -9.31
CA ILE A 353 -6.03 18.76 -9.63
C ILE A 353 -7.00 19.54 -8.75
N ARG A 354 -8.06 20.08 -9.36
CA ARG A 354 -9.10 20.85 -8.71
C ARG A 354 -10.48 20.29 -9.01
N SER A 355 -11.38 20.42 -8.04
CA SER A 355 -12.82 20.21 -8.25
C SER A 355 -13.61 21.13 -7.34
N SER A 356 -14.90 21.34 -7.62
CA SER A 356 -15.79 22.09 -6.75
C SER A 356 -16.04 21.35 -5.43
N GLY A 357 -15.90 22.04 -4.29
CA GLY A 357 -16.20 21.51 -2.97
C GLY A 357 -15.19 20.52 -2.37
N SER A 358 -13.98 20.43 -2.96
CA SER A 358 -12.89 19.60 -2.46
C SER A 358 -11.59 20.42 -2.39
N ASN A 359 -10.60 19.91 -1.65
CA ASN A 359 -9.26 20.49 -1.63
C ASN A 359 -8.62 20.45 -3.02
N THR A 360 -7.81 21.45 -3.34
CA THR A 360 -6.89 21.39 -4.47
C THR A 360 -5.67 20.60 -4.05
N TRP A 361 -5.38 19.50 -4.77
CA TRP A 361 -4.18 18.70 -4.55
C TRP A 361 -3.10 19.02 -5.56
N SER A 362 -1.86 18.91 -5.15
CA SER A 362 -0.71 19.06 -6.05
C SER A 362 0.31 17.95 -5.84
N ILE A 363 1.11 17.69 -6.89
CA ILE A 363 2.27 16.81 -6.88
C ILE A 363 3.44 17.52 -7.56
N ASN A 364 4.63 17.38 -6.98
CA ASN A 364 5.85 17.91 -7.58
C ASN A 364 6.70 16.81 -8.25
N ASP A 365 7.83 17.18 -8.82
CA ASP A 365 8.77 16.27 -9.48
C ASP A 365 9.45 15.25 -8.56
N GLU A 366 9.38 15.43 -7.25
CA GLU A 366 9.80 14.46 -6.26
C GLU A 366 8.65 13.50 -5.82
N GLY A 367 7.42 13.72 -6.31
CA GLY A 367 6.26 12.91 -5.95
C GLY A 367 5.64 13.31 -4.61
N LEU A 368 6.01 14.46 -4.05
CA LEU A 368 5.37 14.97 -2.83
C LEU A 368 3.94 15.43 -3.14
N ILE A 369 2.96 14.78 -2.50
CA ILE A 369 1.55 15.17 -2.58
C ILE A 369 1.16 16.06 -1.42
N GLN A 370 0.49 17.18 -1.71
CA GLN A 370 0.04 18.12 -0.68
C GLN A 370 -1.20 18.90 -1.09
N ILE A 371 -1.89 19.45 -0.08
CA ILE A 371 -2.99 20.40 -0.30
C ILE A 371 -2.37 21.75 -0.67
N ARG A 372 -2.77 22.27 -1.82
CA ARG A 372 -2.39 23.64 -2.22
C ARG A 372 -3.31 24.63 -1.50
N LYS A 373 -2.73 25.51 -0.71
CA LYS A 373 -3.44 26.58 0.00
C LYS A 373 -3.76 27.75 -0.93
#